data_8da8a1cc46561cddac35f7f4227c2fba
#
_entry.id   8da8a1cc46561cddac35f7f4227c2fba
#
_cell.length_a   1.000
_cell.length_b   1.000
_cell.length_c   1.000
_cell.angle_alpha   90.00
_cell.angle_beta   90.00
_cell.angle_gamma   90.00
#
_symmetry.space_group_name_H-M   'P 1'
#
loop_
_entity.id
_entity.type
_entity.pdbx_description
1 polymer ?
#
loop_
_entity_poly.entity_id
_entity_poly.type
_entity_poly.pdbx_seq_one_letter_code
_entity_poly.pdbx_strand_id
1 'polypeptide(L)'
;VSAVLKLWVRRLHLILALVCGLFIICLSITGALLIYAKDIQTLVQPEKWTIKPQGSPLPLSSIVNSLENQTGKKIELLMPESDHDLAWQAKLNNGEYVSVNPNSAEILHRYGYYSTFYGFTMAIHRWLLYQDGDNERPLRNWVSVSALVLLLEVIVGF
;
A
#
# COMPACT_ATOMS: atom_id res chain seq x y z
N VAL A 1 6.16 48.25 5.14
CA VAL A 1 6.87 46.95 5.32
C VAL A 1 8.24 47.07 4.70
N SER A 2 9.31 46.83 5.49
CA SER A 2 10.72 47.00 5.01
C SER A 2 11.02 46.00 3.86
N ALA A 3 11.86 46.43 2.90
CA ALA A 3 12.29 45.59 1.77
C ALA A 3 12.94 44.28 2.26
N VAL A 4 13.64 44.33 3.39
CA VAL A 4 14.27 43.18 4.04
C VAL A 4 13.21 42.16 4.50
N LEU A 5 12.13 42.60 5.13
CA LEU A 5 11.05 41.71 5.57
C LEU A 5 10.38 41.04 4.39
N LYS A 6 10.08 41.77 3.31
CA LYS A 6 9.52 41.17 2.07
C LYS A 6 10.43 40.09 1.49
N LEU A 7 11.76 40.31 1.50
CA LEU A 7 12.74 39.33 1.00
C LEU A 7 12.76 38.06 1.85
N TRP A 8 12.71 38.20 3.19
CA TRP A 8 12.69 37.05 4.09
C TRP A 8 11.42 36.24 3.96
N VAL A 9 10.24 36.87 3.91
CA VAL A 9 8.96 36.20 3.71
C VAL A 9 8.95 35.43 2.38
N ARG A 10 9.44 36.01 1.29
CA ARG A 10 9.51 35.36 0.00
C ARG A 10 10.47 34.16 -0.01
N ARG A 11 11.62 34.26 0.68
CA ARG A 11 12.54 33.13 0.80
C ARG A 11 11.97 31.99 1.65
N LEU A 12 11.34 32.31 2.76
CA LEU A 12 10.68 31.34 3.62
C LEU A 12 9.57 30.60 2.86
N HIS A 13 8.70 31.35 2.18
CA HIS A 13 7.66 30.79 1.32
C HIS A 13 8.25 29.83 0.27
N LEU A 14 9.31 30.24 -0.43
CA LEU A 14 9.96 29.39 -1.44
C LEU A 14 10.52 28.10 -0.84
N ILE A 15 11.16 28.16 0.32
CA ILE A 15 11.72 26.98 1.00
C ILE A 15 10.59 26.03 1.43
N LEU A 16 9.55 26.56 2.06
CA LEU A 16 8.39 25.77 2.49
C LEU A 16 7.68 25.13 1.30
N ALA A 17 7.42 25.91 0.25
CA ALA A 17 6.81 25.38 -0.98
C ALA A 17 7.64 24.27 -1.62
N LEU A 18 8.96 24.41 -1.65
CA LEU A 18 9.85 23.39 -2.20
C LEU A 18 9.82 22.08 -1.37
N VAL A 19 9.95 22.21 -0.05
CA VAL A 19 9.96 21.04 0.86
C VAL A 19 8.60 20.35 0.87
N CYS A 20 7.52 21.09 1.10
CA CYS A 20 6.16 20.53 1.13
C CYS A 20 5.74 19.99 -0.25
N GLY A 21 6.13 20.69 -1.33
CA GLY A 21 5.87 20.29 -2.69
C GLY A 21 6.50 18.93 -3.04
N LEU A 22 7.72 18.68 -2.58
CA LEU A 22 8.38 17.39 -2.77
C LEU A 22 7.57 16.22 -2.15
N PHE A 23 7.07 16.39 -0.92
CA PHE A 23 6.19 15.40 -0.29
C PHE A 23 4.92 15.18 -1.09
N ILE A 24 4.28 16.24 -1.57
CA ILE A 24 3.04 16.14 -2.34
C ILE A 24 3.27 15.47 -3.69
N ILE A 25 4.37 15.76 -4.37
CA ILE A 25 4.73 15.06 -5.61
C ILE A 25 4.90 13.56 -5.34
N CYS A 26 5.62 13.18 -4.29
CA CYS A 26 5.79 11.79 -3.90
C CYS A 26 4.43 11.11 -3.61
N LEU A 27 3.57 11.76 -2.84
CA LEU A 27 2.23 11.26 -2.53
C LEU A 27 1.34 11.16 -3.76
N SER A 28 1.41 12.12 -4.68
CA SER A 28 0.63 12.12 -5.92
C SER A 28 1.04 10.96 -6.83
N ILE A 29 2.34 10.76 -7.02
CA ILE A 29 2.88 9.66 -7.83
C ILE A 29 2.50 8.31 -7.21
N THR A 30 2.73 8.14 -5.91
CA THR A 30 2.42 6.87 -5.24
C THR A 30 0.92 6.61 -5.15
N GLY A 31 0.10 7.65 -4.99
CA GLY A 31 -1.35 7.55 -5.05
C GLY A 31 -1.86 7.10 -6.42
N ALA A 32 -1.31 7.66 -7.51
CA ALA A 32 -1.60 7.22 -8.87
C ALA A 32 -1.15 5.78 -9.12
N LEU A 33 0.04 5.41 -8.65
CA LEU A 33 0.55 4.04 -8.77
C LEU A 33 -0.33 3.02 -8.02
N LEU A 34 -0.92 3.41 -6.88
CA LEU A 34 -1.79 2.51 -6.11
C LEU A 34 -3.06 2.10 -6.86
N ILE A 35 -3.55 2.93 -7.78
CA ILE A 35 -4.72 2.59 -8.60
C ILE A 35 -4.42 1.35 -9.45
N TYR A 36 -3.21 1.25 -9.99
CA TYR A 36 -2.78 0.18 -10.89
C TYR A 36 -1.84 -0.84 -10.23
N ALA A 37 -1.59 -0.72 -8.93
CA ALA A 37 -0.56 -1.50 -8.26
C ALA A 37 -0.83 -3.00 -8.28
N LYS A 38 -2.08 -3.42 -8.17
CA LYS A 38 -2.46 -4.83 -8.29
C LYS A 38 -2.26 -5.34 -9.71
N ASP A 39 -2.66 -4.55 -10.71
CA ASP A 39 -2.51 -4.93 -12.13
C ASP A 39 -1.03 -5.04 -12.50
N ILE A 40 -0.22 -4.08 -12.07
CA ILE A 40 1.25 -4.11 -12.26
C ILE A 40 1.84 -5.35 -11.59
N GLN A 41 1.46 -5.63 -10.35
CA GLN A 41 1.94 -6.78 -9.58
C GLN A 41 1.59 -8.10 -10.29
N THR A 42 0.38 -8.23 -10.79
CA THR A 42 -0.12 -9.38 -11.55
C THR A 42 0.61 -9.53 -12.88
N LEU A 43 0.87 -8.42 -13.57
CA LEU A 43 1.60 -8.42 -14.86
C LEU A 43 3.07 -8.82 -14.70
N VAL A 44 3.73 -8.36 -13.63
CA VAL A 44 5.17 -8.59 -13.39
C VAL A 44 5.44 -9.99 -12.83
N GLN A 45 4.53 -10.54 -12.03
CA GLN A 45 4.68 -11.84 -11.37
C GLN A 45 3.39 -12.67 -11.48
N PRO A 46 2.94 -13.00 -12.69
CA PRO A 46 1.65 -13.68 -12.90
C PRO A 46 1.56 -15.01 -12.15
N GLU A 47 2.66 -15.75 -12.03
CA GLU A 47 2.72 -17.04 -11.35
C GLU A 47 2.32 -16.99 -9.87
N LYS A 48 2.38 -15.81 -9.26
CA LYS A 48 2.03 -15.60 -7.85
C LYS A 48 0.59 -15.15 -7.63
N TRP A 49 0.00 -14.53 -8.65
CA TRP A 49 -1.25 -13.79 -8.52
C TRP A 49 -2.34 -14.25 -9.46
N THR A 50 -2.01 -15.03 -10.51
CA THR A 50 -2.99 -15.54 -11.46
C THR A 50 -3.13 -17.05 -11.37
N ILE A 51 -4.28 -17.52 -11.77
CA ILE A 51 -4.59 -18.94 -11.90
C ILE A 51 -5.17 -19.22 -13.28
N LYS A 52 -5.12 -20.49 -13.71
CA LYS A 52 -5.92 -20.95 -14.82
C LYS A 52 -7.25 -21.46 -14.26
N PRO A 53 -8.39 -20.83 -14.57
CA PRO A 53 -9.66 -21.27 -14.02
C PRO A 53 -9.96 -22.72 -14.42
N GLN A 54 -10.28 -23.55 -13.44
CA GLN A 54 -10.65 -24.94 -13.64
C GLN A 54 -11.92 -25.26 -12.82
N GLY A 55 -13.06 -24.89 -13.37
CA GLY A 55 -14.35 -25.09 -12.69
C GLY A 55 -14.71 -24.00 -11.69
N SER A 56 -15.58 -24.33 -10.76
CA SER A 56 -16.00 -23.40 -9.71
C SER A 56 -15.08 -23.46 -8.51
N PRO A 57 -14.93 -22.35 -7.77
CA PRO A 57 -14.16 -22.34 -6.52
C PRO A 57 -14.69 -23.38 -5.52
N LEU A 58 -13.77 -23.95 -4.74
CA LEU A 58 -14.11 -24.82 -3.63
C LEU A 58 -14.94 -24.07 -2.57
N PRO A 59 -15.76 -24.78 -1.76
CA PRO A 59 -16.41 -24.16 -0.60
C PRO A 59 -15.41 -23.46 0.30
N LEU A 60 -15.77 -22.26 0.81
CA LEU A 60 -14.87 -21.45 1.65
C LEU A 60 -14.30 -22.24 2.85
N SER A 61 -15.14 -23.07 3.48
CA SER A 61 -14.70 -23.92 4.58
C SER A 61 -13.61 -24.92 4.19
N SER A 62 -13.67 -25.47 2.97
CA SER A 62 -12.67 -26.40 2.45
C SER A 62 -11.35 -25.67 2.19
N ILE A 63 -11.39 -24.47 1.64
CA ILE A 63 -10.20 -23.64 1.40
C ILE A 63 -9.54 -23.28 2.75
N VAL A 64 -10.33 -22.79 3.71
CA VAL A 64 -9.81 -22.42 5.04
C VAL A 64 -9.17 -23.62 5.73
N ASN A 65 -9.86 -24.76 5.80
CA ASN A 65 -9.31 -25.97 6.42
C ASN A 65 -8.03 -26.45 5.73
N SER A 66 -7.99 -26.42 4.40
CA SER A 66 -6.80 -26.78 3.63
C SER A 66 -5.62 -25.85 3.93
N LEU A 67 -5.86 -24.54 3.95
CA LEU A 67 -4.83 -23.54 4.24
C LEU A 67 -4.30 -23.67 5.68
N GLU A 68 -5.18 -23.89 6.66
CA GLU A 68 -4.78 -24.12 8.05
C GLU A 68 -3.92 -25.39 8.18
N ASN A 69 -4.27 -26.45 7.48
CA ASN A 69 -3.48 -27.68 7.46
C ASN A 69 -2.11 -27.50 6.78
N GLN A 70 -2.04 -26.77 5.66
CA GLN A 70 -0.79 -26.52 4.92
C GLN A 70 0.14 -25.56 5.64
N THR A 71 -0.40 -24.62 6.40
CA THR A 71 0.39 -23.56 7.07
C THR A 71 0.67 -23.86 8.53
N GLY A 72 -0.15 -24.71 9.18
CA GLY A 72 -0.15 -24.90 10.63
C GLY A 72 -0.64 -23.67 11.41
N LYS A 73 -1.29 -22.69 10.74
CA LYS A 73 -1.69 -21.40 11.31
C LYS A 73 -3.16 -21.15 11.03
N LYS A 74 -3.80 -20.39 11.91
CA LYS A 74 -5.19 -19.99 11.73
C LYS A 74 -5.34 -18.89 10.67
N ILE A 75 -6.40 -18.98 9.87
CA ILE A 75 -6.77 -17.95 8.91
C ILE A 75 -7.53 -16.86 9.66
N GLU A 76 -6.99 -15.64 9.61
CA GLU A 76 -7.61 -14.45 10.19
C GLU A 76 -8.61 -13.81 9.21
N LEU A 77 -8.25 -13.78 7.93
CA LEU A 77 -9.05 -13.17 6.87
C LEU A 77 -8.83 -13.90 5.56
N LEU A 78 -9.90 -14.24 4.87
CA LEU A 78 -9.89 -14.72 3.48
C LEU A 78 -10.51 -13.64 2.60
N MET A 79 -9.82 -13.28 1.52
CA MET A 79 -10.19 -12.24 0.57
C MET A 79 -10.42 -12.87 -0.81
N PRO A 80 -11.66 -13.24 -1.15
CA PRO A 80 -12.00 -13.70 -2.47
C PRO A 80 -11.83 -12.59 -3.50
N GLU A 81 -11.42 -12.93 -4.71
CA GLU A 81 -11.43 -12.03 -5.87
C GLU A 81 -12.63 -12.37 -6.77
N SER A 82 -13.20 -11.36 -7.39
CA SER A 82 -14.32 -11.52 -8.32
C SER A 82 -13.88 -11.97 -9.71
N ASP A 83 -12.64 -11.68 -10.06
CA ASP A 83 -12.04 -12.13 -11.32
C ASP A 83 -11.59 -13.60 -11.18
N HIS A 84 -12.09 -14.44 -12.08
CA HIS A 84 -11.83 -15.89 -12.05
C HIS A 84 -10.38 -16.26 -12.39
N ASP A 85 -9.62 -15.34 -12.99
CA ASP A 85 -8.22 -15.55 -13.34
C ASP A 85 -7.28 -15.15 -12.19
N LEU A 86 -7.81 -14.60 -11.10
CA LEU A 86 -7.01 -14.14 -9.97
C LEU A 86 -7.01 -15.14 -8.81
N ALA A 87 -5.83 -15.30 -8.21
CA ALA A 87 -5.67 -16.02 -6.96
C ALA A 87 -6.33 -15.27 -5.80
N TRP A 88 -6.99 -15.99 -4.92
CA TRP A 88 -7.50 -15.41 -3.68
C TRP A 88 -6.36 -15.16 -2.69
N GLN A 89 -6.58 -14.24 -1.75
CA GLN A 89 -5.59 -13.93 -0.73
C GLN A 89 -6.12 -14.30 0.64
N ALA A 90 -5.23 -14.79 1.51
CA ALA A 90 -5.59 -15.03 2.90
C ALA A 90 -4.51 -14.45 3.82
N LYS A 91 -4.95 -13.89 4.94
CA LYS A 91 -4.09 -13.42 6.02
C LYS A 91 -4.07 -14.44 7.14
N LEU A 92 -2.88 -14.80 7.57
CA LEU A 92 -2.64 -15.70 8.69
C LEU A 92 -2.57 -14.92 10.01
N ASN A 93 -2.83 -15.59 11.12
CA ASN A 93 -2.80 -15.00 12.46
C ASN A 93 -1.43 -14.51 12.94
N ASN A 94 -0.35 -14.88 12.24
CA ASN A 94 0.99 -14.35 12.47
C ASN A 94 1.34 -13.11 11.62
N GLY A 95 0.37 -12.58 10.84
CA GLY A 95 0.55 -11.42 9.99
C GLY A 95 1.12 -11.71 8.59
N GLU A 96 1.47 -12.97 8.28
CA GLU A 96 1.82 -13.38 6.90
C GLU A 96 0.57 -13.44 6.02
N TYR A 97 0.80 -13.35 4.72
CA TYR A 97 -0.22 -13.50 3.70
C TYR A 97 0.13 -14.67 2.78
N VAL A 98 -0.88 -15.27 2.21
CA VAL A 98 -0.75 -16.29 1.17
C VAL A 98 -1.67 -15.97 0.01
N SER A 99 -1.21 -16.19 -1.23
CA SER A 99 -2.07 -16.30 -2.39
C SER A 99 -2.41 -17.78 -2.62
N VAL A 100 -3.66 -18.04 -2.92
CA VAL A 100 -4.21 -19.39 -3.01
C VAL A 100 -5.04 -19.58 -4.26
N ASN A 101 -4.90 -20.72 -4.90
CA ASN A 101 -5.79 -21.13 -5.99
C ASN A 101 -7.13 -21.57 -5.39
N PRO A 102 -8.25 -20.87 -5.66
CA PRO A 102 -9.54 -21.20 -5.07
C PRO A 102 -10.12 -22.53 -5.57
N ASN A 103 -9.63 -23.07 -6.70
CA ASN A 103 -10.13 -24.31 -7.27
C ASN A 103 -9.46 -25.55 -6.66
N SER A 104 -8.23 -25.43 -6.16
CA SER A 104 -7.46 -26.54 -5.59
C SER A 104 -7.07 -26.32 -4.12
N ALA A 105 -7.22 -25.11 -3.59
CA ALA A 105 -6.69 -24.66 -2.30
C ALA A 105 -5.16 -24.77 -2.18
N GLU A 106 -4.44 -24.80 -3.30
CA GLU A 106 -2.99 -24.80 -3.35
C GLU A 106 -2.45 -23.39 -3.07
N ILE A 107 -1.43 -23.31 -2.21
CA ILE A 107 -0.73 -22.04 -1.93
C ILE A 107 0.25 -21.77 -3.06
N LEU A 108 0.03 -20.67 -3.81
CA LEU A 108 0.89 -20.23 -4.89
C LEU A 108 2.09 -19.44 -4.37
N HIS A 109 1.86 -18.60 -3.36
CA HIS A 109 2.91 -17.73 -2.81
C HIS A 109 2.63 -17.35 -1.35
N ARG A 110 3.71 -17.24 -0.55
CA ARG A 110 3.68 -16.71 0.82
C ARG A 110 4.44 -15.41 0.86
N TYR A 111 3.90 -14.38 1.52
CA TYR A 111 4.51 -13.05 1.51
C TYR A 111 4.14 -12.22 2.74
N GLY A 112 4.99 -11.26 3.05
CA GLY A 112 4.65 -10.17 3.95
C GLY A 112 3.89 -9.08 3.18
N TYR A 113 2.93 -8.42 3.80
CA TYR A 113 2.14 -7.39 3.12
C TYR A 113 3.00 -6.33 2.42
N TYR A 114 4.03 -5.82 3.10
CA TYR A 114 4.90 -4.76 2.57
C TYR A 114 6.00 -5.24 1.62
N SER A 115 6.16 -6.55 1.43
CA SER A 115 7.08 -7.09 0.43
C SER A 115 6.48 -7.15 -0.98
N THR A 116 5.18 -6.89 -1.11
CA THR A 116 4.51 -6.78 -2.41
C THR A 116 4.64 -5.39 -2.99
N PHE A 117 4.52 -5.26 -4.31
CA PHE A 117 4.53 -3.95 -4.97
C PHE A 117 3.42 -3.04 -4.44
N TYR A 118 2.21 -3.58 -4.26
CA TYR A 118 1.09 -2.85 -3.66
C TYR A 118 1.39 -2.39 -2.24
N GLY A 119 1.83 -3.30 -1.37
CA GLY A 119 2.14 -2.97 0.03
C GLY A 119 3.29 -2.00 0.19
N PHE A 120 4.34 -2.13 -0.62
CA PHE A 120 5.46 -1.20 -0.66
C PHE A 120 5.02 0.22 -1.09
N THR A 121 4.26 0.31 -2.18
CA THR A 121 3.72 1.60 -2.66
C THR A 121 2.79 2.23 -1.63
N MET A 122 1.96 1.43 -0.96
CA MET A 122 1.09 1.86 0.14
C MET A 122 1.91 2.40 1.33
N ALA A 123 3.02 1.76 1.66
CA ALA A 123 3.91 2.20 2.73
C ALA A 123 4.55 3.57 2.43
N ILE A 124 5.00 3.80 1.19
CA ILE A 124 5.49 5.13 0.77
C ILE A 124 4.35 6.15 0.86
N HIS A 125 3.20 5.84 0.28
CA HIS A 125 2.07 6.77 0.19
C HIS A 125 1.56 7.21 1.56
N ARG A 126 1.55 6.33 2.56
CA ARG A 126 0.95 6.61 3.87
C ARG A 126 1.91 7.14 4.92
N TRP A 127 3.19 6.72 4.90
CA TRP A 127 4.18 7.07 5.95
C TRP A 127 5.64 7.07 5.48
N LEU A 128 5.88 7.19 4.18
CA LEU A 128 7.22 7.33 3.59
C LEU A 128 8.19 6.19 3.99
N LEU A 129 7.69 4.97 4.11
CA LEU A 129 8.42 3.74 4.49
C LEU A 129 8.98 3.72 5.93
N TYR A 130 8.91 4.80 6.67
CA TYR A 130 9.47 4.84 8.01
C TYR A 130 8.49 4.26 9.04
N GLN A 131 8.92 3.18 9.71
CA GLN A 131 8.20 2.55 10.82
C GLN A 131 9.21 2.29 11.93
N ASP A 132 8.94 2.78 13.14
CA ASP A 132 9.72 2.47 14.33
C ASP A 132 9.29 1.11 14.93
N GLY A 133 10.16 0.53 15.79
CA GLY A 133 10.01 -0.83 16.31
C GLY A 133 8.66 -1.16 16.95
N ASP A 134 7.96 -0.17 17.49
CA ASP A 134 6.65 -0.30 18.15
C ASP A 134 5.44 -0.01 17.20
N ASN A 135 5.62 -0.16 15.90
CA ASN A 135 4.62 0.22 14.88
C ASN A 135 4.29 1.73 14.82
N GLU A 136 5.08 2.57 15.45
CA GLU A 136 4.96 4.00 15.34
C GLU A 136 5.39 4.47 13.93
N ARG A 137 4.66 5.43 13.41
CA ARG A 137 4.86 5.97 12.05
C ARG A 137 4.98 7.49 12.12
N PRO A 138 6.06 8.02 12.68
CA PRO A 138 6.20 9.46 12.96
C PRO A 138 6.10 10.32 11.71
N LEU A 139 6.57 9.84 10.55
CA LEU A 139 6.50 10.59 9.29
C LEU A 139 5.08 10.74 8.75
N ARG A 140 4.11 9.94 9.21
CA ARG A 140 2.70 10.11 8.86
C ARG A 140 2.18 11.49 9.25
N ASN A 141 2.56 11.98 10.43
CA ASN A 141 2.17 13.32 10.89
C ASN A 141 2.82 14.42 10.05
N TRP A 142 4.07 14.24 9.64
CA TRP A 142 4.76 15.18 8.76
C TRP A 142 4.11 15.27 7.37
N VAL A 143 3.64 14.16 6.82
CA VAL A 143 2.86 14.16 5.57
C VAL A 143 1.60 15.03 5.71
N SER A 144 0.85 14.85 6.81
CA SER A 144 -0.37 15.63 7.07
C SER A 144 -0.07 17.12 7.29
N VAL A 145 0.99 17.44 8.04
CA VAL A 145 1.42 18.83 8.27
C VAL A 145 1.88 19.48 6.98
N SER A 146 2.63 18.78 6.13
CA SER A 146 3.08 19.30 4.83
C SER A 146 1.93 19.66 3.92
N ALA A 147 0.87 18.85 3.88
CA ALA A 147 -0.33 19.13 3.11
C ALA A 147 -1.06 20.38 3.62
N LEU A 148 -1.16 20.54 4.95
CA LEU A 148 -1.76 21.73 5.56
C LEU A 148 -0.94 22.98 5.30
N VAL A 149 0.37 22.93 5.44
CA VAL A 149 1.27 24.06 5.15
C VAL A 149 1.14 24.49 3.70
N LEU A 150 1.14 23.55 2.74
CA LEU A 150 0.97 23.88 1.33
C LEU A 150 -0.39 24.50 1.04
N LEU A 151 -1.47 24.02 1.67
CA LEU A 151 -2.78 24.61 1.55
C LEU A 151 -2.78 26.08 2.03
N LEU A 152 -2.15 26.33 3.18
CA LEU A 152 -2.01 27.68 3.71
C LEU A 152 -1.16 28.58 2.79
N GLU A 153 -0.09 28.06 2.21
CA GLU A 153 0.75 28.78 1.25
C GLU A 153 -0.02 29.16 -0.02
N VAL A 154 -0.87 28.27 -0.54
CA VAL A 154 -1.73 28.57 -1.69
C VAL A 154 -2.75 29.67 -1.35
N ILE A 155 -3.27 29.70 -0.12
CA ILE A 155 -4.24 30.72 0.30
C ILE A 155 -3.58 32.07 0.59
N VAL A 156 -2.39 32.07 1.19
CA VAL A 156 -1.71 33.29 1.69
C VAL A 156 -0.60 33.77 0.77
N GLY A 157 -0.11 32.90 -0.11
CA GLY A 157 1.07 33.17 -0.95
C GLY A 157 0.84 34.06 -2.17
N PHE A 158 -0.29 34.73 -2.23
CA PHE A 158 -0.62 35.73 -3.25
C PHE A 158 -0.44 37.16 -2.71
#